data_f96416f567ae23f832852a00c78d937c
#
_entry.id   f96416f567ae23f832852a00c78d937c
#
_cell.length_a   1.000
_cell.length_b   1.000
_cell.length_c   1.000
_cell.angle_alpha   90.00
_cell.angle_beta   90.00
_cell.angle_gamma   90.00
#
_symmetry.space_group_name_H-M   'P 1'
#
loop_
_entity.id
_entity.type
_entity.pdbx_description
1 polymer ?
#
loop_
_entity_poly.entity_id
_entity_poly.type
_entity_poly.pdbx_seq_one_letter_code
_entity_poly.pdbx_strand_id
1 'polypeptide(L)'
;MSGRFTPDKKNIVSFSLMGPESGAPCEVDSNDGRITRIRPYFYDKEHTDANCNPWTIEARGSTFSAPDRVTISPLGLTYKSRVYSPNRVCWPLKRVDWDPNGERNPQNRARANTCASPGTKPPSW
;
A
#
# COMPACT_ATOMS: atom_id res chain seq x y z
N MET A 1 -24.25 2.30 -21.24
CA MET A 1 -23.01 1.70 -21.80
C MET A 1 -21.87 1.96 -20.81
N SER A 2 -21.45 0.96 -20.06
CA SER A 2 -20.31 1.09 -19.17
C SER A 2 -19.05 1.09 -20.02
N GLY A 3 -18.48 2.26 -20.28
CA GLY A 3 -17.19 2.38 -20.95
C GLY A 3 -16.16 1.59 -20.17
N ARG A 4 -15.48 0.64 -20.82
CA ARG A 4 -14.42 -0.16 -20.22
C ARG A 4 -13.28 0.80 -19.89
N PHE A 5 -13.10 1.07 -18.60
CA PHE A 5 -12.00 1.92 -18.15
C PHE A 5 -10.66 1.30 -18.59
N THR A 6 -9.88 2.03 -19.36
CA THR A 6 -8.54 1.62 -19.78
C THR A 6 -7.54 2.51 -19.03
N PRO A 7 -6.70 1.95 -18.16
CA PRO A 7 -5.68 2.73 -17.46
C PRO A 7 -4.55 3.13 -18.41
N ASP A 8 -3.94 4.28 -18.20
CA ASP A 8 -2.76 4.72 -18.94
C ASP A 8 -1.57 3.83 -18.63
N LYS A 9 -1.48 3.34 -17.40
CA LYS A 9 -0.37 2.53 -16.94
C LYS A 9 -0.82 1.45 -15.95
N LYS A 10 -0.26 0.27 -16.13
CA LYS A 10 -0.37 -0.85 -15.21
C LYS A 10 1.00 -1.16 -14.63
N ASN A 11 1.09 -1.28 -13.32
CA ASN A 11 2.30 -1.71 -12.65
C ASN A 11 2.01 -2.90 -11.75
N ILE A 12 2.93 -3.85 -11.71
CA ILE A 12 2.92 -4.91 -10.70
C ILE A 12 3.82 -4.47 -9.57
N VAL A 13 3.26 -4.40 -8.37
CA VAL A 13 3.97 -4.00 -7.16
C VAL A 13 3.71 -4.99 -6.03
N SER A 14 4.68 -5.11 -5.13
CA SER A 14 4.50 -5.90 -3.91
C SER A 14 3.94 -5.01 -2.82
N PHE A 15 2.89 -5.47 -2.17
CA PHE A 15 2.29 -4.81 -1.01
C PHE A 15 2.72 -5.49 0.27
N SER A 16 3.33 -4.74 1.17
CA SER A 16 3.49 -5.16 2.56
C SER A 16 2.41 -4.49 3.41
N LEU A 17 1.40 -5.24 3.79
CA LEU A 17 0.21 -4.67 4.43
C LEU A 17 0.16 -4.85 5.94
N MET A 18 0.74 -5.89 6.46
CA MET A 18 0.55 -6.31 7.85
C MET A 18 1.73 -7.12 8.35
N GLY A 19 2.92 -6.57 8.36
CA GLY A 19 4.11 -7.22 8.88
C GLY A 19 5.15 -7.58 7.83
N PRO A 20 6.34 -8.00 8.25
CA PRO A 20 7.49 -8.22 7.37
C PRO A 20 7.33 -9.40 6.40
N GLU A 21 6.29 -10.20 6.59
CA GLU A 21 6.10 -11.48 5.87
C GLU A 21 5.09 -11.41 4.74
N SER A 22 4.38 -10.31 4.57
CA SER A 22 3.25 -10.23 3.66
C SER A 22 3.51 -9.32 2.47
N GLY A 23 4.47 -9.71 1.65
CA GLY A 23 4.59 -9.17 0.30
C GLY A 23 3.55 -9.84 -0.60
N ALA A 24 2.39 -9.21 -0.82
CA ALA A 24 1.41 -9.70 -1.79
C ALA A 24 1.57 -8.92 -3.10
N PRO A 25 1.91 -9.56 -4.23
CA PRO A 25 1.94 -8.89 -5.51
C PRO A 25 0.52 -8.46 -5.93
N CYS A 26 0.42 -7.26 -6.45
CA CYS A 26 -0.85 -6.72 -6.94
C CYS A 26 -0.65 -5.92 -8.23
N GLU A 27 -1.70 -5.82 -9.01
CA GLU A 27 -1.78 -4.91 -10.14
C GLU A 27 -2.30 -3.55 -9.69
N VAL A 28 -1.61 -2.50 -10.08
CA VAL A 28 -2.00 -1.11 -9.82
C VAL A 28 -2.21 -0.40 -11.14
N ASP A 29 -3.43 0.02 -11.37
CA ASP A 29 -3.81 0.84 -12.51
C ASP A 29 -3.69 2.32 -12.14
N SER A 30 -3.10 3.12 -13.00
CA SER A 30 -2.99 4.57 -12.81
C SER A 30 -3.38 5.35 -14.06
N ASN A 31 -3.89 6.56 -13.86
CA ASN A 31 -4.15 7.55 -14.88
C ASN A 31 -3.60 8.89 -14.43
N ASP A 32 -2.92 9.60 -15.30
CA ASP A 32 -2.31 10.91 -15.01
C ASP A 32 -1.49 10.88 -13.69
N GLY A 33 -0.74 9.79 -13.47
CA GLY A 33 0.05 9.61 -12.26
C GLY A 33 -0.74 9.28 -10.98
N ARG A 34 -2.06 9.15 -11.05
CA ARG A 34 -2.91 8.81 -9.90
C ARG A 34 -3.35 7.36 -9.93
N ILE A 35 -3.27 6.69 -8.79
CA ILE A 35 -3.77 5.32 -8.61
C ILE A 35 -5.29 5.34 -8.72
N THR A 36 -5.82 4.60 -9.68
CA THR A 36 -7.26 4.48 -9.90
C THR A 36 -7.82 3.17 -9.38
N ARG A 37 -7.04 2.09 -9.47
CA ARG A 37 -7.47 0.76 -9.05
C ARG A 37 -6.29 -0.05 -8.53
N ILE A 38 -6.53 -0.84 -7.48
CA ILE A 38 -5.63 -1.85 -6.95
C ILE A 38 -6.38 -3.18 -6.96
N ARG A 39 -5.77 -4.25 -7.43
CA ARG A 39 -6.36 -5.59 -7.48
C ARG A 39 -5.31 -6.68 -7.27
N PRO A 40 -5.73 -7.88 -6.85
CA PRO A 40 -4.84 -9.03 -6.74
C PRO A 40 -4.16 -9.33 -8.07
N TYR A 41 -2.92 -9.77 -8.01
CA TYR A 41 -2.25 -10.36 -9.15
C TYR A 41 -2.75 -11.79 -9.37
N PHE A 42 -3.02 -12.14 -10.63
CA PHE A 42 -3.49 -13.45 -11.02
C PHE A 42 -2.41 -14.18 -11.79
N TYR A 43 -1.77 -15.15 -11.14
CA TYR A 43 -0.71 -15.95 -11.74
C TYR A 43 -1.20 -16.78 -12.93
N ASP A 44 -2.43 -17.27 -12.86
CA ASP A 44 -3.07 -18.09 -13.91
C ASP A 44 -3.18 -17.40 -15.27
N LYS A 45 -3.06 -16.07 -15.31
CA LYS A 45 -3.18 -15.31 -16.55
C LYS A 45 -1.87 -15.04 -17.26
N GLU A 46 -0.79 -14.99 -16.54
CA GLU A 46 0.51 -14.52 -17.06
C GLU A 46 1.63 -15.56 -16.93
N HIS A 47 1.38 -16.63 -16.17
CA HIS A 47 2.36 -17.68 -15.92
C HIS A 47 1.79 -19.06 -16.17
N THR A 48 2.63 -19.94 -16.67
CA THR A 48 2.31 -21.37 -16.80
C THR A 48 2.72 -22.12 -15.55
N ASP A 49 2.18 -23.32 -15.35
CA ASP A 49 2.55 -24.21 -14.23
C ASP A 49 4.05 -24.44 -14.11
N ALA A 50 4.75 -24.50 -15.25
CA ALA A 50 6.21 -24.64 -15.28
C ALA A 50 6.94 -23.47 -14.60
N ASN A 51 6.36 -22.25 -14.63
CA ASN A 51 6.94 -21.05 -14.04
C ASN A 51 6.51 -20.85 -12.58
N CYS A 52 5.33 -21.35 -12.21
CA CYS A 52 4.77 -21.13 -10.88
C CYS A 52 5.12 -22.23 -9.87
N ASN A 53 5.63 -23.38 -10.35
CA ASN A 53 5.93 -24.54 -9.51
C ASN A 53 4.80 -24.87 -8.52
N PRO A 54 3.61 -25.23 -8.99
CA PRO A 54 2.46 -25.49 -8.13
C PRO A 54 2.74 -26.67 -7.21
N TRP A 55 2.32 -26.56 -5.96
CA TRP A 55 2.45 -27.63 -4.98
C TRP A 55 1.08 -28.20 -4.60
N THR A 56 1.08 -29.46 -4.21
CA THR A 56 -0.09 -30.16 -3.69
C THR A 56 0.28 -30.89 -2.40
N ILE A 57 -0.54 -30.78 -1.38
CA ILE A 57 -0.38 -31.45 -0.09
C ILE A 57 -1.65 -32.22 0.23
N GLU A 58 -1.50 -33.47 0.62
CA GLU A 58 -2.60 -34.27 1.15
C GLU A 58 -2.52 -34.31 2.69
N ALA A 59 -3.57 -33.88 3.35
CA ALA A 59 -3.68 -33.90 4.80
C ALA A 59 -5.13 -34.13 5.25
N ARG A 60 -5.30 -34.99 6.25
CA ARG A 60 -6.60 -35.28 6.86
C ARG A 60 -7.71 -35.66 5.86
N GLY A 61 -7.36 -36.42 4.83
CA GLY A 61 -8.32 -36.85 3.80
C GLY A 61 -8.76 -35.76 2.81
N SER A 62 -8.06 -34.62 2.81
CA SER A 62 -8.28 -33.53 1.86
C SER A 62 -7.00 -33.16 1.12
N THR A 63 -7.16 -32.75 -0.13
CA THR A 63 -6.06 -32.27 -0.98
C THR A 63 -6.06 -30.76 -1.00
N PHE A 64 -4.92 -30.17 -0.74
CA PHE A 64 -4.69 -28.72 -0.79
C PHE A 64 -3.68 -28.43 -1.90
N SER A 65 -3.94 -27.43 -2.71
CA SER A 65 -3.06 -26.98 -3.79
C SER A 65 -2.67 -25.52 -3.64
N ALA A 66 -1.59 -25.12 -4.31
CA ALA A 66 -1.20 -23.72 -4.40
C ALA A 66 -2.36 -22.90 -5.01
N PRO A 67 -2.67 -21.72 -4.46
CA PRO A 67 -3.69 -20.87 -5.05
C PRO A 67 -3.19 -20.24 -6.36
N ASP A 68 -4.04 -20.19 -7.38
CA ASP A 68 -3.75 -19.53 -8.66
C ASP A 68 -3.74 -18.00 -8.57
N ARG A 69 -4.18 -17.48 -7.43
CA ARG A 69 -4.42 -16.05 -7.24
C ARG A 69 -3.92 -15.58 -5.89
N VAL A 70 -3.34 -14.40 -5.90
CA VAL A 70 -2.94 -13.73 -4.66
C VAL A 70 -4.17 -13.24 -3.90
N THR A 71 -4.20 -13.47 -2.60
CA THR A 71 -5.21 -12.89 -1.72
C THR A 71 -4.69 -11.58 -1.14
N ILE A 72 -5.41 -10.49 -1.35
CA ILE A 72 -5.09 -9.17 -0.79
C ILE A 72 -6.13 -8.82 0.27
N SER A 73 -5.66 -8.33 1.41
CA SER A 73 -6.54 -7.77 2.44
C SER A 73 -7.43 -6.65 1.87
N PRO A 74 -8.72 -6.58 2.24
CA PRO A 74 -9.58 -5.45 1.86
C PRO A 74 -8.99 -4.08 2.18
N LEU A 75 -8.19 -3.97 3.24
CA LEU A 75 -7.46 -2.74 3.58
C LEU A 75 -6.50 -2.32 2.46
N GLY A 76 -5.83 -3.28 1.81
CA GLY A 76 -4.96 -3.00 0.66
C GLY A 76 -5.69 -2.42 -0.52
N LEU A 77 -6.87 -2.92 -0.82
CA LEU A 77 -7.69 -2.43 -1.92
C LEU A 77 -8.15 -0.99 -1.71
N THR A 78 -8.25 -0.54 -0.47
CA THR A 78 -8.67 0.83 -0.10
C THR A 78 -7.50 1.80 0.11
N TYR A 79 -6.27 1.36 -0.03
CA TYR A 79 -5.07 2.17 0.23
C TYR A 79 -5.02 3.46 -0.59
N LYS A 80 -5.54 3.47 -1.81
CA LYS A 80 -5.62 4.69 -2.63
C LYS A 80 -6.38 5.82 -1.92
N SER A 81 -7.43 5.50 -1.18
CA SER A 81 -8.18 6.51 -0.42
C SER A 81 -7.32 7.15 0.68
N ARG A 82 -6.45 6.37 1.30
CA ARG A 82 -5.50 6.86 2.29
C ARG A 82 -4.39 7.72 1.66
N VAL A 83 -3.88 7.30 0.50
CA VAL A 83 -2.84 8.04 -0.23
C VAL A 83 -3.32 9.43 -0.61
N TYR A 84 -4.56 9.55 -1.07
CA TYR A 84 -5.16 10.80 -1.54
C TYR A 84 -6.06 11.48 -0.50
N SER A 85 -5.95 11.09 0.76
CA SER A 85 -6.70 11.74 1.84
C SER A 85 -6.25 13.20 2.02
N PRO A 86 -7.19 14.16 2.13
CA PRO A 86 -6.85 15.55 2.42
C PRO A 86 -6.20 15.73 3.79
N ASN A 87 -6.40 14.76 4.69
CA ASN A 87 -5.80 14.76 6.03
C ASN A 87 -4.44 14.05 6.08
N ARG A 88 -3.89 13.65 4.92
CA ARG A 88 -2.58 13.01 4.88
C ARG A 88 -1.49 13.98 5.28
N VAL A 89 -0.62 13.56 6.19
CA VAL A 89 0.61 14.28 6.50
C VAL A 89 1.55 14.16 5.31
N CYS A 90 1.85 15.27 4.64
CA CYS A 90 2.66 15.32 3.41
C CYS A 90 4.15 15.55 3.67
N TRP A 91 4.50 16.04 4.86
CA TRP A 91 5.89 16.32 5.26
C TRP A 91 6.09 16.09 6.76
N PRO A 92 7.33 15.89 7.21
CA PRO A 92 7.62 15.78 8.63
C PRO A 92 7.16 17.01 9.39
N LEU A 93 6.46 16.78 10.50
CA LEU A 93 5.97 17.83 11.38
C LEU A 93 6.73 17.80 12.71
N LYS A 94 7.08 18.98 13.20
CA LYS A 94 7.66 19.19 14.51
C LYS A 94 6.63 19.92 15.39
N ARG A 95 6.52 19.55 16.65
CA ARG A 95 5.76 20.35 17.63
C ARG A 95 6.44 21.70 17.82
N VAL A 96 5.65 22.77 17.89
CA VAL A 96 6.17 24.14 18.03
C VAL A 96 6.85 24.37 19.38
N ASP A 97 6.41 23.66 20.41
CA ASP A 97 6.88 23.79 21.80
C ASP A 97 7.89 22.70 22.22
N TRP A 98 8.51 22.01 21.24
CA TRP A 98 9.46 20.95 21.51
C TRP A 98 10.84 21.24 20.92
N ASP A 99 11.87 21.11 21.74
CA ASP A 99 13.26 21.21 21.32
C ASP A 99 14.06 19.99 21.84
N PRO A 100 14.81 19.27 20.98
CA PRO A 100 15.63 18.14 21.41
C PRO A 100 16.73 18.52 22.41
N ASN A 101 17.25 19.75 22.30
CA ASN A 101 18.33 20.28 23.14
C ASN A 101 17.84 21.23 24.24
N GLY A 102 16.53 21.50 24.28
CA GLY A 102 15.91 22.42 25.22
C GLY A 102 14.67 21.84 25.90
N GLU A 103 13.63 22.65 26.00
CA GLU A 103 12.37 22.22 26.63
C GLU A 103 11.62 21.24 25.75
N ARG A 104 11.24 20.11 26.35
CA ARG A 104 10.52 19.04 25.65
C ARG A 104 9.01 19.06 25.86
N ASN A 105 8.54 19.77 26.87
CA ASN A 105 7.13 20.00 27.19
C ASN A 105 6.24 18.75 27.05
N PRO A 106 6.53 17.64 27.77
CA PRO A 106 5.81 16.38 27.63
C PRO A 106 4.33 16.49 27.98
N GLN A 107 3.96 17.42 28.86
CA GLN A 107 2.59 17.69 29.29
C GLN A 107 1.69 18.18 28.14
N ASN A 108 2.29 18.74 27.08
CA ASN A 108 1.59 19.27 25.91
C ASN A 108 1.46 18.27 24.76
N ARG A 109 1.83 17.01 25.00
CA ARG A 109 1.68 15.96 23.98
C ARG A 109 0.23 15.84 23.53
N ALA A 110 0.00 15.77 22.21
CA ALA A 110 -1.31 15.75 21.54
C ALA A 110 -2.16 17.04 21.69
N ARG A 111 -1.65 18.08 22.35
CA ARG A 111 -2.34 19.37 22.52
C ARG A 111 -1.65 20.50 21.77
N ALA A 112 -0.31 20.45 21.67
CA ALA A 112 0.47 21.48 21.00
C ALA A 112 0.28 21.43 19.48
N ASN A 113 0.33 22.60 18.87
CA ASN A 113 0.36 22.73 17.41
C ASN A 113 1.64 22.14 16.82
N THR A 114 1.59 21.82 15.54
CA THR A 114 2.75 21.34 14.78
C THR A 114 3.07 22.31 13.65
N CYS A 115 4.34 22.38 13.26
CA CYS A 115 4.80 23.09 12.08
C CYS A 115 5.62 22.17 11.20
N ALA A 116 5.74 22.48 9.92
CA ALA A 116 6.63 21.73 9.02
C ALA A 116 8.08 21.86 9.51
N SER A 117 8.80 20.73 9.51
CA SER A 117 10.21 20.73 9.90
C SER A 117 11.03 21.58 8.92
N PRO A 118 11.95 22.45 9.42
CA PRO A 118 12.81 23.24 8.54
C PRO A 118 13.59 22.36 7.56
N GLY A 119 13.71 22.82 6.31
CA GLY A 119 14.45 22.11 5.26
C GLY A 119 13.68 21.04 4.50
N THR A 120 12.43 20.77 4.84
CA THR A 120 11.57 19.84 4.11
C THR A 120 10.99 20.55 2.89
N LYS A 121 11.32 20.08 1.68
CA LYS A 121 10.62 20.49 0.47
C LYS A 121 9.29 19.75 0.40
N PRO A 122 8.17 20.40 0.05
CA PRO A 122 6.94 19.67 -0.24
C PRO A 122 7.17 18.74 -1.43
N PRO A 123 6.60 17.52 -1.40
CA PRO A 123 6.66 16.65 -2.56
C PRO A 123 5.97 17.33 -3.76
N SER A 124 6.65 17.31 -4.89
CA SER A 124 6.05 17.70 -6.17
C SER A 124 5.18 16.54 -6.65
N TRP A 125 3.89 16.69 -6.53
CA TRP A 125 2.87 15.79 -7.08
C TRP A 125 2.37 16.29 -8.42
#